data_2bdd9a823f4acee2e1a86ba11203cf94
#
_entry.id   2bdd9a823f4acee2e1a86ba11203cf94
#
_cell.length_a   1.000
_cell.length_b   1.000
_cell.length_c   1.000
_cell.angle_alpha   90.00
_cell.angle_beta   90.00
_cell.angle_gamma   90.00
#
_symmetry.space_group_name_H-M   'P 1'
#
loop_
_entity.id
_entity.type
_entity.pdbx_description
1 polymer ?
#
loop_
_entity_poly.entity_id
_entity_poly.type
_entity_poly.pdbx_seq_one_letter_code
_entity_poly.pdbx_strand_id
1 'polypeptide(L)'
;MSMERNAKTPASEVRLQSGMTAVITGASSGIGAATADRLARAGMRLILVARRADRLEALTATIRSTGGAASMLPADLALDSERVRIFQAVERAGGADVLVNSAGLGWYGYYSDMPWATALEMIQVNVAAAVHLTSLFLPHMKSRGQGHIVIVGSIAAGIPSQGVALYSGSKAFLDAFATSLHRELRGTRLHVSVLRPGPVATEFFETSAARPASGPIPARRFAIRAERVAEAVWSVIKRPRRVVYVPGVLAVVPWIEASLGWLMDRLGPLHLRARRIRA
;
A
#
# COMPACT_ATOMS: atom_id res chain seq x y z
N MET A 1 2.07 -25.71 42.48
CA MET A 1 2.53 -25.30 41.16
C MET A 1 1.55 -24.27 40.60
N SER A 2 1.92 -23.02 40.75
CA SER A 2 1.09 -21.86 40.41
C SER A 2 1.19 -21.56 38.91
N MET A 3 0.07 -21.66 38.17
CA MET A 3 -0.03 -21.21 36.81
C MET A 3 -0.12 -19.68 36.78
N GLU A 4 0.99 -19.01 36.49
CA GLU A 4 0.98 -17.59 36.19
C GLU A 4 0.20 -17.35 34.87
N ARG A 5 -0.93 -16.70 35.00
CA ARG A 5 -1.73 -16.20 33.87
C ARG A 5 -0.93 -15.10 33.18
N ASN A 6 -0.49 -15.41 31.98
CA ASN A 6 0.20 -14.51 31.07
C ASN A 6 -0.73 -13.31 30.77
N ALA A 7 -0.54 -12.21 31.46
CA ALA A 7 -1.26 -10.96 31.23
C ALA A 7 -0.91 -10.47 29.83
N LYS A 8 -1.90 -10.38 28.94
CA LYS A 8 -1.78 -9.72 27.63
C LYS A 8 -1.35 -8.28 27.90
N THR A 9 -0.10 -7.95 27.60
CA THR A 9 0.37 -6.56 27.56
C THR A 9 -0.54 -5.79 26.59
N PRO A 10 -1.21 -4.71 27.02
CA PRO A 10 -2.02 -3.91 26.11
C PRO A 10 -1.12 -3.35 25.01
N ALA A 11 -1.58 -3.44 23.76
CA ALA A 11 -0.90 -2.83 22.61
C ALA A 11 -0.67 -1.35 22.97
N SER A 12 0.61 -0.96 23.09
CA SER A 12 0.99 0.39 23.46
C SER A 12 0.45 1.35 22.40
N GLU A 13 -0.47 2.24 22.79
CA GLU A 13 -0.87 3.34 21.92
C GLU A 13 0.38 4.15 21.59
N VAL A 14 0.64 4.31 20.28
CA VAL A 14 1.69 5.21 19.82
C VAL A 14 1.27 6.61 20.28
N ARG A 15 2.06 7.25 21.16
CA ARG A 15 1.82 8.64 21.50
C ARG A 15 2.02 9.46 20.23
N LEU A 16 0.91 9.84 19.61
CA LEU A 16 0.89 10.74 18.47
C LEU A 16 1.32 12.12 18.99
N GLN A 17 2.57 12.47 18.72
CA GLN A 17 3.05 13.82 18.96
C GLN A 17 2.66 14.67 17.74
N SER A 18 2.10 15.85 17.96
CA SER A 18 1.96 16.85 16.91
C SER A 18 3.33 17.08 16.28
N GLY A 19 3.40 17.02 14.95
CA GLY A 19 4.66 17.20 14.22
C GLY A 19 5.35 15.91 13.74
N MET A 20 4.80 14.72 13.95
CA MET A 20 5.31 13.48 13.32
C MET A 20 5.34 13.63 11.81
N THR A 21 6.39 13.11 11.18
CA THR A 21 6.60 13.17 9.74
C THR A 21 6.20 11.86 9.07
N ALA A 22 5.33 11.93 8.04
CA ALA A 22 4.96 10.80 7.20
C ALA A 22 5.44 10.99 5.76
N VAL A 23 6.11 9.98 5.22
CA VAL A 23 6.41 9.84 3.79
C VAL A 23 5.31 9.00 3.16
N ILE A 24 4.69 9.49 2.07
CA ILE A 24 3.60 8.80 1.39
C ILE A 24 3.97 8.62 -0.08
N THR A 25 4.17 7.36 -0.50
CA THR A 25 4.39 7.04 -1.91
C THR A 25 3.08 6.88 -2.66
N GLY A 26 3.06 7.20 -3.97
CA GLY A 26 1.83 7.17 -4.76
C GLY A 26 0.85 8.28 -4.39
N ALA A 27 1.34 9.39 -3.83
CA ALA A 27 0.51 10.47 -3.27
C ALA A 27 -0.25 11.30 -4.31
N SER A 28 0.03 11.15 -5.62
CA SER A 28 -0.60 11.96 -6.67
C SER A 28 -2.05 11.59 -6.98
N SER A 29 -2.58 10.51 -6.44
CA SER A 29 -4.00 10.11 -6.65
C SER A 29 -4.45 9.02 -5.67
N GLY A 30 -5.74 8.72 -5.71
CA GLY A 30 -6.35 7.56 -5.07
C GLY A 30 -6.08 7.44 -3.56
N ILE A 31 -5.67 6.26 -3.13
CA ILE A 31 -5.41 5.96 -1.71
C ILE A 31 -4.31 6.86 -1.14
N GLY A 32 -3.23 7.09 -1.90
CA GLY A 32 -2.12 7.94 -1.46
C GLY A 32 -2.55 9.38 -1.19
N ALA A 33 -3.30 9.99 -2.12
CA ALA A 33 -3.82 11.35 -1.96
C ALA A 33 -4.82 11.47 -0.81
N ALA A 34 -5.76 10.53 -0.70
CA ALA A 34 -6.71 10.48 0.40
C ALA A 34 -6.00 10.29 1.76
N THR A 35 -4.94 9.48 1.79
CA THR A 35 -4.11 9.29 2.99
C THR A 35 -3.40 10.59 3.36
N ALA A 36 -2.85 11.32 2.38
CA ALA A 36 -2.20 12.60 2.61
C ALA A 36 -3.17 13.62 3.24
N ASP A 37 -4.35 13.79 2.67
CA ASP A 37 -5.39 14.66 3.23
C ASP A 37 -5.75 14.25 4.67
N ARG A 38 -5.96 12.96 4.90
CA ARG A 38 -6.32 12.45 6.22
C ARG A 38 -5.24 12.68 7.29
N LEU A 39 -3.97 12.45 6.94
CA LEU A 39 -2.85 12.62 7.87
C LEU A 39 -2.52 14.11 8.08
N ALA A 40 -2.71 14.97 7.07
CA ALA A 40 -2.60 16.42 7.22
C ALA A 40 -3.59 16.96 8.25
N ARG A 41 -4.87 16.55 8.17
CA ARG A 41 -5.89 16.89 9.17
C ARG A 41 -5.60 16.37 10.58
N ALA A 42 -4.75 15.36 10.68
CA ALA A 42 -4.26 14.85 11.96
C ALA A 42 -3.03 15.60 12.50
N GLY A 43 -2.58 16.67 11.82
CA GLY A 43 -1.45 17.51 12.24
C GLY A 43 -0.08 16.90 11.93
N MET A 44 0.02 15.90 11.04
CA MET A 44 1.30 15.34 10.61
C MET A 44 1.98 16.23 9.56
N ARG A 45 3.30 16.27 9.55
CA ARG A 45 4.09 16.81 8.45
C ARG A 45 4.20 15.76 7.35
N LEU A 46 3.98 16.15 6.10
CA LEU A 46 3.90 15.21 4.99
C LEU A 46 5.01 15.43 3.98
N ILE A 47 5.58 14.33 3.49
CA ILE A 47 6.47 14.30 2.33
C ILE A 47 5.79 13.41 1.28
N LEU A 48 5.29 14.06 0.22
CA LEU A 48 4.47 13.44 -0.81
C LEU A 48 5.33 13.00 -1.99
N VAL A 49 5.31 11.72 -2.33
CA VAL A 49 6.15 11.13 -3.36
C VAL A 49 5.31 10.53 -4.47
N ALA A 50 5.51 10.97 -5.72
CA ALA A 50 4.94 10.38 -6.93
C ALA A 50 5.64 10.93 -8.17
N ARG A 51 5.34 10.38 -9.37
CA ARG A 51 5.92 10.86 -10.64
C ARG A 51 5.31 12.19 -11.12
N ARG A 52 4.01 12.39 -10.91
CA ARG A 52 3.25 13.54 -11.44
C ARG A 52 3.45 14.77 -10.55
N ALA A 53 4.39 15.63 -10.93
CA ALA A 53 4.76 16.81 -10.17
C ALA A 53 3.60 17.80 -10.02
N ASP A 54 2.85 18.03 -11.11
CA ASP A 54 1.66 18.90 -11.16
C ASP A 54 0.60 18.51 -10.13
N ARG A 55 0.34 17.20 -10.01
CA ARG A 55 -0.63 16.67 -9.05
C ARG A 55 -0.13 16.77 -7.62
N LEU A 56 1.17 16.57 -7.39
CA LEU A 56 1.77 16.74 -6.06
C LEU A 56 1.75 18.20 -5.64
N GLU A 57 2.02 19.12 -6.56
CA GLU A 57 1.97 20.55 -6.31
C GLU A 57 0.57 21.00 -5.88
N ALA A 58 -0.45 20.63 -6.66
CA ALA A 58 -1.85 20.93 -6.34
C ALA A 58 -2.27 20.38 -4.97
N LEU A 59 -1.92 19.13 -4.66
CA LEU A 59 -2.22 18.52 -3.35
C LEU A 59 -1.47 19.21 -2.22
N THR A 60 -0.19 19.53 -2.42
CA THR A 60 0.63 20.25 -1.44
C THR A 60 0.07 21.63 -1.15
N ALA A 61 -0.34 22.38 -2.20
CA ALA A 61 -0.98 23.68 -2.07
C ALA A 61 -2.29 23.58 -1.29
N THR A 62 -3.13 22.60 -1.61
CA THR A 62 -4.40 22.35 -0.90
C THR A 62 -4.17 22.06 0.59
N ILE A 63 -3.20 21.21 0.92
CA ILE A 63 -2.89 20.88 2.32
C ILE A 63 -2.39 22.13 3.05
N ARG A 64 -1.52 22.93 2.43
CA ARG A 64 -0.97 24.14 3.04
C ARG A 64 -2.03 25.23 3.24
N SER A 65 -2.97 25.39 2.30
CA SER A 65 -4.05 26.38 2.41
C SER A 65 -5.00 26.09 3.58
N THR A 66 -5.07 24.83 4.03
CA THR A 66 -5.84 24.43 5.22
C THR A 66 -5.01 24.38 6.51
N GLY A 67 -3.80 24.97 6.50
CA GLY A 67 -2.91 25.03 7.67
C GLY A 67 -2.06 23.78 7.91
N GLY A 68 -2.10 22.81 7.01
CA GLY A 68 -1.27 21.59 7.09
C GLY A 68 0.17 21.83 6.61
N ALA A 69 1.09 20.96 7.01
CA ALA A 69 2.49 20.98 6.60
C ALA A 69 2.76 19.87 5.58
N ALA A 70 3.05 20.23 4.34
CA ALA A 70 3.40 19.28 3.29
C ALA A 70 4.53 19.77 2.41
N SER A 71 5.36 18.85 1.95
CA SER A 71 6.35 19.04 0.89
C SER A 71 6.20 17.93 -0.14
N MET A 72 6.72 18.15 -1.35
CA MET A 72 6.67 17.14 -2.41
C MET A 72 8.06 16.75 -2.89
N LEU A 73 8.21 15.51 -3.30
CA LEU A 73 9.38 14.94 -3.94
C LEU A 73 8.95 14.18 -5.21
N PRO A 74 8.86 14.84 -6.36
CA PRO A 74 8.61 14.15 -7.62
C PRO A 74 9.71 13.11 -7.88
N ALA A 75 9.31 11.84 -8.08
CA ALA A 75 10.24 10.74 -8.25
C ALA A 75 9.60 9.56 -8.98
N ASP A 76 10.38 8.86 -9.80
CA ASP A 76 10.01 7.56 -10.36
C ASP A 76 10.52 6.44 -9.46
N LEU A 77 9.61 5.76 -8.80
CA LEU A 77 9.93 4.67 -7.90
C LEU A 77 10.41 3.39 -8.60
N ALA A 78 10.31 3.31 -9.91
CA ALA A 78 10.93 2.23 -10.67
C ALA A 78 12.46 2.32 -10.65
N LEU A 79 13.02 3.51 -10.45
CA LEU A 79 14.45 3.77 -10.44
C LEU A 79 15.04 3.66 -9.03
N ASP A 80 16.11 2.91 -8.90
CA ASP A 80 16.85 2.69 -7.65
C ASP A 80 17.43 3.98 -7.08
N SER A 81 18.07 4.77 -7.94
CA SER A 81 18.66 6.08 -7.58
C SER A 81 17.62 7.06 -7.02
N GLU A 82 16.40 7.04 -7.53
CA GLU A 82 15.32 7.90 -7.05
C GLU A 82 14.87 7.51 -5.63
N ARG A 83 14.83 6.22 -5.31
CA ARG A 83 14.50 5.74 -3.96
C ARG A 83 15.57 6.16 -2.94
N VAL A 84 16.85 6.09 -3.33
CA VAL A 84 17.95 6.60 -2.50
C VAL A 84 17.88 8.12 -2.33
N ARG A 85 17.58 8.87 -3.40
CA ARG A 85 17.40 10.33 -3.37
C ARG A 85 16.26 10.75 -2.43
N ILE A 86 15.13 10.03 -2.48
CA ILE A 86 14.00 10.26 -1.57
C ILE A 86 14.45 10.10 -0.12
N PHE A 87 15.08 8.97 0.21
CA PHE A 87 15.57 8.70 1.54
C PHE A 87 16.50 9.79 2.05
N GLN A 88 17.51 10.18 1.25
CA GLN A 88 18.46 11.23 1.62
C GLN A 88 17.78 12.60 1.83
N ALA A 89 16.80 12.95 1.00
CA ALA A 89 16.05 14.20 1.15
C ALA A 89 15.23 14.20 2.44
N VAL A 90 14.60 13.08 2.77
CA VAL A 90 13.82 12.91 4.01
C VAL A 90 14.71 12.99 5.24
N GLU A 91 15.87 12.35 5.24
CA GLU A 91 16.81 12.40 6.37
C GLU A 91 17.36 13.82 6.60
N ARG A 92 17.69 14.55 5.53
CA ARG A 92 18.07 15.97 5.64
C ARG A 92 16.95 16.86 6.21
N ALA A 93 15.69 16.46 6.04
CA ALA A 93 14.52 17.16 6.59
C ALA A 93 14.16 16.73 8.02
N GLY A 94 14.98 15.88 8.67
CA GLY A 94 14.77 15.41 10.04
C GLY A 94 14.21 13.98 10.15
N GLY A 95 14.15 13.24 9.05
CA GLY A 95 13.71 11.86 8.99
C GLY A 95 12.18 11.69 8.96
N ALA A 96 11.73 10.44 8.93
CA ALA A 96 10.31 10.09 8.93
C ALA A 96 9.94 9.14 10.07
N ASP A 97 8.79 9.39 10.71
CA ASP A 97 8.21 8.53 11.73
C ASP A 97 7.31 7.46 11.11
N VAL A 98 6.72 7.78 9.96
CA VAL A 98 5.83 6.86 9.22
C VAL A 98 6.24 6.82 7.75
N LEU A 99 6.38 5.60 7.21
CA LEU A 99 6.50 5.34 5.77
C LEU A 99 5.24 4.65 5.28
N VAL A 100 4.48 5.29 4.40
CA VAL A 100 3.31 4.71 3.75
C VAL A 100 3.66 4.31 2.32
N ASN A 101 3.88 3.01 2.10
CA ASN A 101 4.09 2.41 0.78
C ASN A 101 2.72 2.19 0.11
N SER A 102 2.23 3.21 -0.62
CA SER A 102 0.94 3.19 -1.31
C SER A 102 1.07 3.20 -2.84
N ALA A 103 2.25 3.44 -3.38
CA ALA A 103 2.47 3.35 -4.82
C ALA A 103 2.20 1.94 -5.34
N GLY A 104 1.57 1.86 -6.51
CA GLY A 104 1.29 0.57 -7.13
C GLY A 104 0.70 0.71 -8.53
N LEU A 105 0.96 -0.28 -9.35
CA LEU A 105 0.49 -0.40 -10.72
C LEU A 105 -0.35 -1.66 -10.85
N GLY A 106 -1.35 -1.61 -11.74
CA GLY A 106 -2.17 -2.76 -12.10
C GLY A 106 -2.10 -3.07 -13.59
N TRP A 107 -2.55 -4.26 -13.93
CA TRP A 107 -2.74 -4.73 -15.29
C TRP A 107 -3.77 -5.87 -15.27
N TYR A 108 -4.58 -6.03 -16.33
CA TYR A 108 -5.62 -7.03 -16.40
C TYR A 108 -5.68 -7.68 -17.79
N GLY A 109 -5.43 -8.99 -17.84
CA GLY A 109 -5.46 -9.80 -19.06
C GLY A 109 -4.79 -11.15 -18.84
N TYR A 110 -4.65 -11.96 -19.90
CA TYR A 110 -3.84 -13.17 -19.82
C TYR A 110 -2.37 -12.81 -19.68
N TYR A 111 -1.64 -13.44 -18.79
CA TYR A 111 -0.22 -13.14 -18.54
C TYR A 111 0.65 -13.34 -19.80
N SER A 112 0.28 -14.27 -20.67
CA SER A 112 0.92 -14.45 -22.00
C SER A 112 0.90 -13.20 -22.88
N ASP A 113 -0.05 -12.31 -22.66
CA ASP A 113 -0.26 -11.11 -23.48
C ASP A 113 0.39 -9.86 -22.83
N MET A 114 0.91 -10.01 -21.60
CA MET A 114 1.55 -8.90 -20.87
C MET A 114 2.93 -8.60 -21.45
N PRO A 115 3.20 -7.37 -21.92
CA PRO A 115 4.54 -6.98 -22.35
C PRO A 115 5.53 -7.06 -21.18
N TRP A 116 6.72 -7.60 -21.42
CA TRP A 116 7.75 -7.73 -20.39
C TRP A 116 8.09 -6.38 -19.71
N ALA A 117 8.17 -5.28 -20.48
CA ALA A 117 8.41 -3.95 -19.92
C ALA A 117 7.35 -3.55 -18.89
N THR A 118 6.06 -3.87 -19.13
CA THR A 118 4.96 -3.64 -18.18
C THR A 118 5.10 -4.51 -16.94
N ALA A 119 5.48 -5.78 -17.12
CA ALA A 119 5.72 -6.70 -16.01
C ALA A 119 6.87 -6.21 -15.12
N LEU A 120 7.99 -5.81 -15.73
CA LEU A 120 9.16 -5.31 -15.04
C LEU A 120 8.85 -4.02 -14.26
N GLU A 121 8.17 -3.04 -14.90
CA GLU A 121 7.75 -1.82 -14.21
C GLU A 121 6.85 -2.13 -13.00
N MET A 122 5.92 -3.08 -13.16
CA MET A 122 5.05 -3.49 -12.04
C MET A 122 5.87 -4.10 -10.90
N ILE A 123 6.85 -4.94 -11.17
CA ILE A 123 7.74 -5.52 -10.15
C ILE A 123 8.54 -4.40 -9.46
N GLN A 124 9.12 -3.48 -10.22
CA GLN A 124 9.90 -2.37 -9.71
C GLN A 124 9.08 -1.46 -8.78
N VAL A 125 7.87 -1.10 -9.19
CA VAL A 125 7.04 -0.17 -8.41
C VAL A 125 6.31 -0.87 -7.27
N ASN A 126 5.70 -2.04 -7.51
CA ASN A 126 4.89 -2.70 -6.49
C ASN A 126 5.74 -3.40 -5.43
N VAL A 127 6.88 -3.98 -5.81
CA VAL A 127 7.70 -4.82 -4.92
C VAL A 127 9.00 -4.12 -4.56
N ALA A 128 9.88 -3.89 -5.54
CA ALA A 128 11.22 -3.40 -5.28
C ALA A 128 11.21 -2.03 -4.56
N ALA A 129 10.31 -1.11 -4.95
CA ALA A 129 10.22 0.20 -4.30
C ALA A 129 9.83 0.08 -2.82
N ALA A 130 8.81 -0.71 -2.49
CA ALA A 130 8.36 -0.87 -1.11
C ALA A 130 9.44 -1.53 -0.24
N VAL A 131 10.10 -2.57 -0.76
CA VAL A 131 11.18 -3.28 -0.05
C VAL A 131 12.40 -2.39 0.14
N HIS A 132 12.86 -1.72 -0.92
CA HIS A 132 14.05 -0.88 -0.86
C HIS A 132 13.83 0.36 0.03
N LEU A 133 12.71 1.07 -0.09
CA LEU A 133 12.40 2.15 0.84
C LEU A 133 12.34 1.64 2.28
N THR A 134 11.72 0.48 2.51
CA THR A 134 11.70 -0.13 3.84
C THR A 134 13.12 -0.40 4.35
N SER A 135 14.02 -0.95 3.53
CA SER A 135 15.41 -1.24 3.91
C SER A 135 16.22 0.02 4.23
N LEU A 136 15.93 1.14 3.56
CA LEU A 136 16.57 2.43 3.80
C LEU A 136 16.04 3.09 5.10
N PHE A 137 14.72 3.12 5.30
CA PHE A 137 14.13 3.81 6.45
C PHE A 137 14.20 3.03 7.76
N LEU A 138 14.12 1.69 7.73
CA LEU A 138 14.03 0.87 8.93
C LEU A 138 15.24 1.01 9.87
N PRO A 139 16.52 1.02 9.41
CA PRO A 139 17.68 1.23 10.28
C PRO A 139 17.64 2.58 11.00
N HIS A 140 17.19 3.64 10.30
CA HIS A 140 17.07 4.99 10.87
C HIS A 140 15.91 5.09 11.87
N MET A 141 14.77 4.45 11.59
CA MET A 141 13.70 4.32 12.57
C MET A 141 14.16 3.54 13.80
N LYS A 142 14.97 2.48 13.60
CA LYS A 142 15.55 1.68 14.68
C LYS A 142 16.49 2.51 15.56
N SER A 143 17.36 3.32 14.99
CA SER A 143 18.27 4.21 15.76
C SER A 143 17.51 5.26 16.56
N ARG A 144 16.36 5.75 16.09
CA ARG A 144 15.46 6.67 16.81
C ARG A 144 14.55 5.94 17.82
N GLY A 145 14.57 4.62 17.83
CA GLY A 145 13.82 3.79 18.77
C GLY A 145 12.30 3.73 18.50
N GLN A 146 11.80 4.29 17.40
CA GLN A 146 10.38 4.24 17.02
C GLN A 146 10.20 4.44 15.50
N GLY A 147 9.10 3.90 14.97
CA GLY A 147 8.74 4.08 13.55
C GLY A 147 7.61 3.14 13.13
N HIS A 148 6.92 3.51 12.05
CA HIS A 148 5.85 2.69 11.51
C HIS A 148 5.91 2.60 9.99
N ILE A 149 6.01 1.40 9.47
CA ILE A 149 5.92 1.10 8.05
C ILE A 149 4.52 0.58 7.75
N VAL A 150 3.79 1.31 6.92
CA VAL A 150 2.45 0.93 6.47
C VAL A 150 2.52 0.54 4.99
N ILE A 151 2.09 -0.67 4.67
CA ILE A 151 2.07 -1.18 3.30
C ILE A 151 0.61 -1.29 2.83
N VAL A 152 0.31 -0.62 1.73
CA VAL A 152 -0.98 -0.77 1.06
C VAL A 152 -0.92 -2.01 0.16
N GLY A 153 -1.35 -3.13 0.71
CA GLY A 153 -1.53 -4.41 0.04
C GLY A 153 -2.78 -4.44 -0.84
N SER A 154 -3.41 -5.59 -0.91
CA SER A 154 -4.68 -5.82 -1.59
C SER A 154 -5.31 -7.11 -1.11
N ILE A 155 -6.64 -7.22 -1.21
CA ILE A 155 -7.35 -8.48 -1.06
C ILE A 155 -6.88 -9.52 -2.10
N ALA A 156 -6.41 -9.07 -3.27
CA ALA A 156 -5.86 -9.92 -4.33
C ALA A 156 -4.64 -10.74 -3.90
N ALA A 157 -3.98 -10.40 -2.79
CA ALA A 157 -2.92 -11.20 -2.18
C ALA A 157 -3.44 -12.54 -1.64
N GLY A 158 -4.69 -12.58 -1.17
CA GLY A 158 -5.30 -13.75 -0.54
C GLY A 158 -6.37 -14.44 -1.39
N ILE A 159 -6.70 -13.89 -2.57
CA ILE A 159 -7.61 -14.47 -3.56
C ILE A 159 -7.06 -14.22 -4.96
N PRO A 160 -6.04 -14.98 -5.40
CA PRO A 160 -5.52 -14.87 -6.74
C PRO A 160 -6.62 -15.17 -7.75
N SER A 161 -6.81 -14.31 -8.73
CA SER A 161 -7.81 -14.51 -9.75
C SER A 161 -7.22 -14.36 -11.16
N GLN A 162 -7.90 -14.93 -12.14
CA GLN A 162 -7.49 -14.83 -13.53
C GLN A 162 -7.43 -13.37 -13.97
N GLY A 163 -6.45 -13.06 -14.80
CA GLY A 163 -6.23 -11.74 -15.36
C GLY A 163 -5.41 -10.79 -14.50
N VAL A 164 -5.07 -11.15 -13.26
CA VAL A 164 -4.27 -10.32 -12.35
C VAL A 164 -3.08 -11.08 -11.74
N ALA A 165 -2.56 -12.09 -12.44
CA ALA A 165 -1.54 -13.00 -11.92
C ALA A 165 -0.34 -12.26 -11.30
N LEU A 166 0.33 -11.38 -12.05
CA LEU A 166 1.50 -10.65 -11.57
C LEU A 166 1.12 -9.65 -10.45
N TYR A 167 -0.03 -8.98 -10.58
CA TYR A 167 -0.52 -8.07 -9.55
C TYR A 167 -0.76 -8.81 -8.23
N SER A 168 -1.50 -9.92 -8.27
CA SER A 168 -1.76 -10.75 -7.09
C SER A 168 -0.47 -11.27 -6.47
N GLY A 169 0.47 -11.78 -7.29
CA GLY A 169 1.78 -12.22 -6.85
C GLY A 169 2.57 -11.11 -6.16
N SER A 170 2.58 -9.89 -6.73
CA SER A 170 3.25 -8.72 -6.14
C SER A 170 2.67 -8.35 -4.78
N LYS A 171 1.35 -8.41 -4.62
CA LYS A 171 0.68 -8.10 -3.35
C LYS A 171 0.83 -9.22 -2.32
N ALA A 172 0.86 -10.47 -2.75
CA ALA A 172 1.15 -11.62 -1.88
C ALA A 172 2.59 -11.58 -1.34
N PHE A 173 3.56 -11.19 -2.18
CA PHE A 173 4.93 -10.96 -1.75
C PHE A 173 5.00 -9.92 -0.62
N LEU A 174 4.40 -8.75 -0.82
CA LEU A 174 4.39 -7.67 0.18
C LEU A 174 3.72 -8.11 1.50
N ASP A 175 2.70 -8.92 1.40
CA ASP A 175 1.96 -9.46 2.54
C ASP A 175 2.84 -10.40 3.40
N ALA A 176 3.54 -11.33 2.75
CA ALA A 176 4.49 -12.23 3.39
C ALA A 176 5.68 -11.46 3.98
N PHE A 177 6.27 -10.55 3.21
CA PHE A 177 7.37 -9.67 3.63
C PHE A 177 7.01 -8.87 4.89
N ALA A 178 5.91 -8.14 4.87
CA ALA A 178 5.46 -7.34 6.00
C ALA A 178 5.10 -8.20 7.22
N THR A 179 4.53 -9.39 7.01
CA THR A 179 4.21 -10.31 8.10
C THR A 179 5.47 -10.83 8.80
N SER A 180 6.50 -11.20 8.03
CA SER A 180 7.79 -11.64 8.58
C SER A 180 8.48 -10.50 9.31
N LEU A 181 8.57 -9.33 8.69
CA LEU A 181 9.18 -8.15 9.30
C LEU A 181 8.46 -7.71 10.60
N HIS A 182 7.12 -7.78 10.63
CA HIS A 182 6.36 -7.54 11.86
C HIS A 182 6.77 -8.49 13.00
N ARG A 183 7.07 -9.76 12.67
CA ARG A 183 7.52 -10.75 13.67
C ARG A 183 8.94 -10.48 14.16
N GLU A 184 9.84 -10.06 13.27
CA GLU A 184 11.22 -9.70 13.60
C GLU A 184 11.29 -8.49 14.56
N LEU A 185 10.35 -7.56 14.43
CA LEU A 185 10.30 -6.33 15.21
C LEU A 185 9.53 -6.46 16.54
N ARG A 186 9.08 -7.67 16.90
CA ARG A 186 8.40 -7.89 18.18
C ARG A 186 9.27 -7.48 19.37
N GLY A 187 8.64 -6.84 20.35
CA GLY A 187 9.35 -6.33 21.53
C GLY A 187 10.02 -4.97 21.35
N THR A 188 9.93 -4.38 20.15
CA THR A 188 10.39 -3.02 19.87
C THR A 188 9.21 -2.04 19.73
N ARG A 189 9.49 -0.74 19.59
CA ARG A 189 8.50 0.29 19.24
C ARG A 189 8.46 0.57 17.72
N LEU A 190 8.95 -0.38 16.92
CA LEU A 190 8.85 -0.34 15.47
C LEU A 190 7.68 -1.21 15.03
N HIS A 191 6.86 -0.67 14.15
CA HIS A 191 5.65 -1.34 13.71
C HIS A 191 5.64 -1.53 12.20
N VAL A 192 5.05 -2.63 11.75
CA VAL A 192 4.73 -2.88 10.34
C VAL A 192 3.28 -3.31 10.25
N SER A 193 2.53 -2.65 9.39
CA SER A 193 1.11 -2.92 9.13
C SER A 193 0.85 -3.11 7.65
N VAL A 194 0.03 -4.10 7.31
CA VAL A 194 -0.50 -4.28 5.95
C VAL A 194 -1.99 -3.97 5.94
N LEU A 195 -2.39 -3.11 5.02
CA LEU A 195 -3.79 -2.94 4.69
C LEU A 195 -4.13 -3.81 3.49
N ARG A 196 -5.23 -4.54 3.56
CA ARG A 196 -5.78 -5.37 2.47
C ARG A 196 -7.11 -4.78 2.00
N PRO A 197 -7.09 -3.68 1.22
CA PRO A 197 -8.31 -3.15 0.65
C PRO A 197 -8.88 -4.10 -0.41
N GLY A 198 -10.21 -4.11 -0.49
CA GLY A 198 -10.92 -4.55 -1.68
C GLY A 198 -10.72 -3.58 -2.84
N PRO A 199 -11.51 -3.68 -3.91
CA PRO A 199 -11.51 -2.69 -4.98
C PRO A 199 -11.77 -1.28 -4.45
N VAL A 200 -10.97 -0.29 -4.88
CA VAL A 200 -11.08 1.11 -4.43
C VAL A 200 -11.31 2.02 -5.62
N ALA A 201 -12.33 2.86 -5.56
CA ALA A 201 -12.69 3.81 -6.61
C ALA A 201 -11.62 4.90 -6.76
N THR A 202 -10.66 4.66 -7.64
CA THR A 202 -9.51 5.52 -7.91
C THR A 202 -9.13 5.44 -9.38
N GLU A 203 -8.28 6.34 -9.86
CA GLU A 203 -7.67 6.30 -11.19
C GLU A 203 -6.90 4.99 -11.48
N PHE A 204 -6.69 4.13 -10.48
CA PHE A 204 -6.00 2.85 -10.65
C PHE A 204 -6.64 1.97 -11.72
N PHE A 205 -7.97 1.96 -11.81
CA PHE A 205 -8.67 1.14 -12.80
C PHE A 205 -8.46 1.66 -14.23
N GLU A 206 -8.56 2.98 -14.42
CA GLU A 206 -8.37 3.64 -15.70
C GLU A 206 -6.91 3.53 -16.15
N THR A 207 -5.98 3.84 -15.27
CA THR A 207 -4.54 3.77 -15.56
C THR A 207 -4.08 2.33 -15.82
N SER A 208 -4.67 1.35 -15.16
CA SER A 208 -4.40 -0.06 -15.43
C SER A 208 -4.94 -0.49 -16.78
N ALA A 209 -6.17 -0.09 -17.14
CA ALA A 209 -6.81 -0.43 -18.40
C ALA A 209 -6.14 0.26 -19.61
N ALA A 210 -5.54 1.43 -19.42
CA ALA A 210 -4.82 2.17 -20.45
C ALA A 210 -3.43 1.60 -20.79
N ARG A 211 -2.95 0.60 -20.04
CA ARG A 211 -1.66 -0.04 -20.31
C ARG A 211 -1.71 -0.93 -21.54
N PRO A 212 -0.58 -1.09 -22.26
CA PRO A 212 -0.53 -1.97 -23.42
C PRO A 212 -1.07 -3.37 -23.12
N ALA A 213 -1.92 -3.89 -24.01
CA ALA A 213 -2.58 -5.19 -23.92
C ALA A 213 -3.43 -5.43 -22.64
N SER A 214 -3.69 -4.41 -21.83
CA SER A 214 -4.54 -4.50 -20.65
C SER A 214 -6.02 -4.28 -20.98
N GLY A 215 -6.90 -4.77 -20.11
CA GLY A 215 -8.34 -4.56 -20.22
C GLY A 215 -8.95 -3.95 -18.95
N PRO A 216 -10.24 -3.58 -18.99
CA PRO A 216 -10.96 -3.06 -17.82
C PRO A 216 -11.09 -4.14 -16.74
N ILE A 217 -10.77 -3.77 -15.51
CA ILE A 217 -10.83 -4.66 -14.34
C ILE A 217 -12.29 -4.79 -13.88
N PRO A 218 -12.87 -6.00 -13.84
CA PRO A 218 -14.30 -6.20 -13.50
C PRO A 218 -14.65 -5.77 -12.07
N ALA A 219 -13.72 -5.85 -11.15
CA ALA A 219 -13.91 -5.57 -9.73
C ALA A 219 -14.30 -4.11 -9.41
N ARG A 220 -14.19 -3.18 -10.39
CA ARG A 220 -14.57 -1.76 -10.23
C ARG A 220 -16.00 -1.57 -9.70
N ARG A 221 -16.92 -2.48 -10.03
CA ARG A 221 -18.34 -2.40 -9.59
C ARG A 221 -18.54 -2.47 -8.09
N PHE A 222 -17.58 -3.03 -7.35
CA PHE A 222 -17.62 -3.21 -5.90
C PHE A 222 -16.66 -2.27 -5.17
N ALA A 223 -16.22 -1.20 -5.86
CA ALA A 223 -15.19 -0.33 -5.33
C ALA A 223 -15.71 0.51 -4.16
N ILE A 224 -14.92 0.53 -3.09
CA ILE A 224 -15.11 1.42 -1.94
C ILE A 224 -14.39 2.76 -2.17
N ARG A 225 -14.74 3.78 -1.38
CA ARG A 225 -14.07 5.09 -1.45
C ARG A 225 -12.65 5.03 -0.88
N ALA A 226 -11.73 5.82 -1.46
CA ALA A 226 -10.33 5.88 -1.04
C ALA A 226 -10.18 6.39 0.41
N GLU A 227 -11.05 7.30 0.85
CA GLU A 227 -11.07 7.86 2.21
C GLU A 227 -11.26 6.77 3.28
N ARG A 228 -12.01 5.70 2.95
CA ARG A 228 -12.18 4.57 3.87
C ARG A 228 -10.87 3.82 4.12
N VAL A 229 -10.02 3.72 3.09
CA VAL A 229 -8.68 3.14 3.24
C VAL A 229 -7.76 4.10 3.98
N ALA A 230 -7.85 5.41 3.71
CA ALA A 230 -7.09 6.44 4.43
C ALA A 230 -7.41 6.45 5.94
N GLU A 231 -8.68 6.29 6.32
CA GLU A 231 -9.05 6.13 7.74
C GLU A 231 -8.46 4.85 8.37
N ALA A 232 -8.38 3.76 7.60
CA ALA A 232 -7.72 2.55 8.07
C ALA A 232 -6.21 2.74 8.25
N VAL A 233 -5.53 3.48 7.34
CA VAL A 233 -4.13 3.89 7.51
C VAL A 233 -3.96 4.70 8.80
N TRP A 234 -4.78 5.71 9.01
CA TRP A 234 -4.73 6.50 10.25
C TRP A 234 -4.98 5.64 11.49
N SER A 235 -5.95 4.73 11.42
CA SER A 235 -6.26 3.81 12.53
C SER A 235 -5.06 2.93 12.93
N VAL A 236 -4.30 2.39 11.94
CA VAL A 236 -3.13 1.56 12.25
C VAL A 236 -1.94 2.38 12.74
N ILE A 237 -1.81 3.64 12.31
CA ILE A 237 -0.78 4.54 12.85
C ILE A 237 -1.04 4.79 14.34
N LYS A 238 -2.28 5.01 14.75
CA LYS A 238 -2.67 5.20 16.16
C LYS A 238 -2.55 3.92 16.99
N ARG A 239 -3.03 2.81 16.44
CA ARG A 239 -3.09 1.50 17.09
C ARG A 239 -2.55 0.45 16.14
N PRO A 240 -1.24 0.18 16.19
CA PRO A 240 -0.59 -0.73 15.25
C PRO A 240 -1.23 -2.12 15.26
N ARG A 241 -1.58 -2.60 14.08
CA ARG A 241 -2.10 -3.94 13.81
C ARG A 241 -1.38 -4.53 12.63
N ARG A 242 -1.02 -5.81 12.70
CA ARG A 242 -0.30 -6.50 11.63
C ARG A 242 -1.02 -6.43 10.29
N VAL A 243 -2.32 -6.77 10.27
CA VAL A 243 -3.14 -6.84 9.05
C VAL A 243 -4.50 -6.20 9.30
N VAL A 244 -4.96 -5.39 8.35
CA VAL A 244 -6.30 -4.78 8.37
C VAL A 244 -6.96 -4.92 7.01
N TYR A 245 -8.14 -5.55 6.98
CA TYR A 245 -8.98 -5.64 5.80
C TYR A 245 -9.91 -4.42 5.70
N VAL A 246 -10.11 -3.91 4.48
CA VAL A 246 -10.97 -2.75 4.24
C VAL A 246 -11.90 -3.02 3.05
N PRO A 247 -13.18 -3.24 3.29
CA PRO A 247 -13.88 -3.34 4.58
C PRO A 247 -13.50 -4.61 5.35
N GLY A 248 -13.75 -4.61 6.67
CA GLY A 248 -13.37 -5.70 7.58
C GLY A 248 -13.98 -7.06 7.23
N VAL A 249 -15.15 -7.08 6.60
CA VAL A 249 -15.80 -8.33 6.15
C VAL A 249 -14.92 -9.13 5.18
N LEU A 250 -14.00 -8.50 4.46
CA LEU A 250 -13.08 -9.18 3.56
C LEU A 250 -12.05 -10.08 4.28
N ALA A 251 -12.02 -10.07 5.61
CA ALA A 251 -11.17 -10.98 6.38
C ALA A 251 -11.53 -12.46 6.20
N VAL A 252 -12.74 -12.77 5.70
CA VAL A 252 -13.16 -14.13 5.38
C VAL A 252 -12.64 -14.64 4.04
N VAL A 253 -12.17 -13.74 3.16
CA VAL A 253 -11.78 -14.08 1.78
C VAL A 253 -10.67 -15.14 1.68
N PRO A 254 -9.59 -15.11 2.49
CA PRO A 254 -8.58 -16.18 2.45
C PRO A 254 -9.15 -17.57 2.81
N TRP A 255 -10.18 -17.62 3.65
CA TRP A 255 -10.86 -18.86 4.01
C TRP A 255 -11.75 -19.36 2.86
N ILE A 256 -12.38 -18.44 2.13
CA ILE A 256 -13.15 -18.76 0.92
C ILE A 256 -12.23 -19.36 -0.13
N GLU A 257 -11.07 -18.74 -0.37
CA GLU A 257 -10.07 -19.26 -1.31
C GLU A 257 -9.58 -20.66 -0.90
N ALA A 258 -9.20 -20.83 0.36
CA ALA A 258 -8.72 -22.11 0.86
C ALA A 258 -9.78 -23.25 0.76
N SER A 259 -11.07 -22.91 0.88
CA SER A 259 -12.16 -23.90 0.89
C SER A 259 -12.80 -24.10 -0.48
N LEU A 260 -12.90 -23.05 -1.29
CA LEU A 260 -13.65 -23.00 -2.54
C LEU A 260 -12.81 -22.60 -3.75
N GLY A 261 -11.48 -22.48 -3.64
CA GLY A 261 -10.58 -22.10 -4.74
C GLY A 261 -10.75 -23.02 -5.95
N TRP A 262 -10.96 -24.33 -5.73
CA TRP A 262 -11.26 -25.29 -6.78
C TRP A 262 -12.48 -24.92 -7.65
N LEU A 263 -13.48 -24.27 -7.06
CA LEU A 263 -14.66 -23.77 -7.79
C LEU A 263 -14.29 -22.55 -8.63
N MET A 264 -13.44 -21.68 -8.12
CA MET A 264 -12.89 -20.53 -8.87
C MET A 264 -12.04 -21.00 -10.05
N ASP A 265 -11.25 -22.06 -9.89
CA ASP A 265 -10.48 -22.68 -10.97
C ASP A 265 -11.39 -23.20 -12.09
N ARG A 266 -12.55 -23.76 -11.72
CA ARG A 266 -13.52 -24.30 -12.66
C ARG A 266 -14.33 -23.22 -13.38
N LEU A 267 -14.72 -22.14 -12.69
CA LEU A 267 -15.56 -21.07 -13.22
C LEU A 267 -14.78 -19.92 -13.83
N GLY A 268 -13.55 -19.68 -13.37
CA GLY A 268 -12.72 -18.58 -13.79
C GLY A 268 -12.46 -18.50 -15.32
N PRO A 269 -12.22 -19.61 -16.04
CA PRO A 269 -12.02 -19.58 -17.49
C PRO A 269 -13.18 -18.95 -18.28
N LEU A 270 -14.38 -18.97 -17.75
CA LEU A 270 -15.57 -18.45 -18.42
C LEU A 270 -15.56 -16.93 -18.59
N HIS A 271 -14.98 -16.19 -17.65
CA HIS A 271 -14.94 -14.71 -17.70
C HIS A 271 -13.96 -14.16 -18.70
N LEU A 272 -12.81 -14.79 -18.92
CA LEU A 272 -11.81 -14.35 -19.90
C LEU A 272 -12.12 -14.87 -21.31
N ARG A 273 -12.68 -16.07 -21.44
CA ARG A 273 -13.12 -16.62 -22.75
C ARG A 273 -14.19 -15.77 -23.41
N ALA A 274 -15.15 -15.24 -22.64
CA ALA A 274 -16.19 -14.36 -23.16
C ALA A 274 -15.65 -13.08 -23.83
N ARG A 275 -14.39 -12.69 -23.59
CA ARG A 275 -13.71 -11.55 -24.23
C ARG A 275 -13.02 -11.88 -25.53
N ARG A 276 -12.42 -13.09 -25.68
CA ARG A 276 -11.82 -13.52 -26.95
C ARG A 276 -12.82 -13.66 -28.10
N ILE A 277 -14.11 -13.84 -27.79
CA ILE A 277 -15.20 -13.99 -28.78
C ILE A 277 -15.73 -12.61 -29.23
N ARG A 278 -15.39 -11.52 -28.54
CA ARG A 278 -15.86 -10.14 -28.83
C ARG A 278 -14.78 -9.20 -29.38
N ALA A 279 -13.56 -9.65 -29.55
CA ALA A 279 -12.44 -8.98 -30.19
C ALA A 279 -12.10 -9.66 -31.53
#